data_c4f303a17e2b727b95de472056608e22
#
_entry.id   c4f303a17e2b727b95de472056608e22
#
_cell.length_a   1.000
_cell.length_b   1.000
_cell.length_c   1.000
_cell.angle_alpha   90.00
_cell.angle_beta   90.00
_cell.angle_gamma   90.00
#
_symmetry.space_group_name_H-M   'P 1'
#
loop_
_entity.id
_entity.type
_entity.pdbx_description
1 polymer ?
#
loop_
_entity_poly.entity_id
_entity_poly.type
_entity_poly.pdbx_seq_one_letter_code
_entity_poly.pdbx_strand_id
1 'polypeptide(L)'
;GNWAANVVTISGSPTTAVGSPFSYTVTLTGGCGTVTATGTITVTTCAVTLTSAVGTDAQTVCINTPITNITYSTVGATGATISGLPAGVTGNWVADVITISGTPTTTVGSPFSYTITQVGGTCAGTTATGTITVNPNNTITLTSAPATTSQAVCVNSGITTITYATTGATGATFSGLPSGVSGNWAGNVVNISGTPN
;
A
#
# COMPACT_ATOMS: atom_id res chain seq x y z
N GLY A 1 -25.66 14.83 33.02
CA GLY A 1 -25.05 15.37 34.25
C GLY A 1 -25.82 14.95 35.50
N ASN A 2 -25.14 14.90 36.60
CA ASN A 2 -25.73 14.57 37.92
C ASN A 2 -25.22 15.57 38.96
N TRP A 3 -26.08 15.88 39.97
CA TRP A 3 -25.73 16.71 41.10
C TRP A 3 -25.93 15.91 42.40
N ALA A 4 -24.88 15.79 43.21
CA ALA A 4 -24.92 15.12 44.49
C ALA A 4 -23.86 15.71 45.43
N ALA A 5 -24.14 15.83 46.73
CA ALA A 5 -23.22 16.34 47.75
C ALA A 5 -22.50 17.65 47.37
N ASN A 6 -23.25 18.61 46.81
CA ASN A 6 -22.74 19.89 46.32
C ASN A 6 -21.74 19.82 45.14
N VAL A 7 -21.71 18.70 44.43
CA VAL A 7 -20.89 18.49 43.25
C VAL A 7 -21.75 18.26 42.02
N VAL A 8 -21.50 19.00 40.94
CA VAL A 8 -22.11 18.76 39.62
C VAL A 8 -21.12 17.91 38.82
N THR A 9 -21.59 16.75 38.37
CA THR A 9 -20.81 15.85 37.50
C THR A 9 -21.42 15.82 36.10
N ILE A 10 -20.60 16.11 35.07
CA ILE A 10 -20.96 15.96 33.65
C ILE A 10 -20.16 14.81 33.13
N SER A 11 -20.79 13.71 32.68
CA SER A 11 -20.15 12.52 32.14
C SER A 11 -20.97 11.91 31.01
N GLY A 12 -20.34 11.11 30.19
CA GLY A 12 -20.97 10.40 29.09
C GLY A 12 -20.01 10.24 27.91
N SER A 13 -20.40 9.43 26.91
CA SER A 13 -19.67 9.21 25.66
C SER A 13 -20.45 9.91 24.53
N PRO A 14 -19.87 10.96 23.90
CA PRO A 14 -20.51 11.62 22.76
C PRO A 14 -20.71 10.63 21.60
N THR A 15 -21.85 10.68 20.95
CA THR A 15 -22.20 9.82 19.79
C THR A 15 -22.20 10.58 18.47
N THR A 16 -21.99 11.90 18.48
CA THR A 16 -21.93 12.74 17.28
C THR A 16 -20.92 13.87 17.47
N ALA A 17 -20.25 14.23 16.39
CA ALA A 17 -19.40 15.42 16.32
C ALA A 17 -20.13 16.61 15.64
N VAL A 18 -21.32 16.37 15.07
CA VAL A 18 -22.09 17.43 14.41
C VAL A 18 -22.51 18.48 15.44
N GLY A 19 -22.14 19.73 15.20
CA GLY A 19 -22.37 20.84 16.12
C GLY A 19 -21.24 21.07 17.13
N SER A 20 -20.16 20.29 17.08
CA SER A 20 -18.97 20.50 17.92
C SER A 20 -18.26 21.83 17.54
N PRO A 21 -17.75 22.59 18.53
CA PRO A 21 -17.78 22.36 19.98
C PRO A 21 -19.15 22.63 20.61
N PHE A 22 -19.55 21.79 21.55
CA PHE A 22 -20.80 21.94 22.31
C PHE A 22 -20.58 22.83 23.53
N SER A 23 -21.25 23.98 23.59
CA SER A 23 -21.22 24.83 24.77
C SER A 23 -22.32 24.38 25.77
N TYR A 24 -21.93 24.22 27.02
CA TYR A 24 -22.88 23.91 28.09
C TYR A 24 -22.93 25.01 29.16
N THR A 25 -24.05 25.11 29.82
CA THR A 25 -24.26 25.99 30.97
C THR A 25 -24.84 25.17 32.13
N VAL A 26 -24.23 25.28 33.28
CA VAL A 26 -24.80 24.78 34.54
C VAL A 26 -25.42 25.95 35.27
N THR A 27 -26.68 25.85 35.63
CA THR A 27 -27.42 26.87 36.40
C THR A 27 -27.82 26.27 37.73
N LEU A 28 -27.46 26.93 38.84
CA LEU A 28 -27.91 26.55 40.17
C LEU A 28 -29.31 27.01 40.41
N THR A 29 -30.13 26.18 41.05
CA THR A 29 -31.53 26.46 41.42
C THR A 29 -31.76 26.25 42.90
N GLY A 30 -32.75 26.94 43.48
CA GLY A 30 -33.18 26.77 44.87
C GLY A 30 -32.43 27.56 45.92
N GLY A 31 -31.57 28.52 45.52
CA GLY A 31 -30.85 29.44 46.40
C GLY A 31 -31.22 30.91 46.15
N CYS A 32 -30.50 31.84 46.79
CA CYS A 32 -30.60 33.27 46.52
C CYS A 32 -29.76 33.65 45.30
N GLY A 33 -30.42 34.18 44.24
CA GLY A 33 -29.77 34.61 42.97
C GLY A 33 -29.56 33.47 41.98
N THR A 34 -29.29 33.87 40.72
CA THR A 34 -28.96 32.93 39.63
C THR A 34 -27.45 32.90 39.47
N VAL A 35 -26.85 31.74 39.67
CA VAL A 35 -25.40 31.51 39.46
C VAL A 35 -25.24 30.47 38.36
N THR A 36 -24.42 30.80 37.37
CA THR A 36 -24.15 29.91 36.22
C THR A 36 -22.65 29.69 36.04
N ALA A 37 -22.33 28.52 35.53
CA ALA A 37 -20.98 28.17 35.01
C ALA A 37 -21.13 27.62 33.60
N THR A 38 -20.24 27.99 32.73
CA THR A 38 -20.25 27.57 31.32
C THR A 38 -18.94 26.84 30.97
N GLY A 39 -18.99 25.99 29.96
CA GLY A 39 -17.84 25.33 29.39
C GLY A 39 -18.12 24.79 28.00
N THR A 40 -17.12 24.18 27.39
CA THR A 40 -17.22 23.57 26.05
C THR A 40 -16.73 22.14 26.06
N ILE A 41 -17.34 21.30 25.25
CA ILE A 41 -16.93 19.94 24.95
C ILE A 41 -16.71 19.85 23.44
N THR A 42 -15.43 19.65 23.03
CA THR A 42 -15.10 19.42 21.62
C THR A 42 -15.10 17.94 21.32
N VAL A 43 -15.89 17.53 20.34
CA VAL A 43 -15.96 16.16 19.84
C VAL A 43 -15.34 16.14 18.44
N THR A 44 -14.34 15.29 18.24
CA THR A 44 -13.61 15.17 16.96
C THR A 44 -13.90 13.82 16.34
N THR A 45 -14.18 13.78 15.04
CA THR A 45 -14.26 12.54 14.27
C THR A 45 -12.84 12.12 13.87
N CYS A 46 -12.41 10.95 14.36
CA CYS A 46 -11.08 10.44 14.05
C CYS A 46 -11.07 9.73 12.68
N ALA A 47 -10.15 10.09 11.81
CA ALA A 47 -10.01 9.47 10.50
C ALA A 47 -8.57 9.52 10.00
N VAL A 48 -8.19 8.48 9.25
CA VAL A 48 -7.05 8.45 8.32
C VAL A 48 -7.66 8.17 6.95
N THR A 49 -7.68 9.16 6.08
CA THR A 49 -8.41 9.09 4.80
C THR A 49 -7.45 9.19 3.63
N LEU A 50 -7.51 8.23 2.68
CA LEU A 50 -6.73 8.28 1.43
C LEU A 50 -7.11 9.55 0.65
N THR A 51 -6.09 10.34 0.26
CA THR A 51 -6.24 11.59 -0.49
C THR A 51 -5.57 11.53 -1.87
N SER A 52 -4.69 10.56 -2.10
CA SER A 52 -4.21 10.22 -3.44
C SER A 52 -5.29 9.51 -4.26
N ALA A 53 -5.03 9.29 -5.55
CA ALA A 53 -5.99 8.60 -6.43
C ALA A 53 -6.37 7.23 -5.88
N VAL A 54 -7.62 6.83 -6.08
CA VAL A 54 -8.13 5.51 -5.68
C VAL A 54 -7.26 4.40 -6.25
N GLY A 55 -6.89 3.43 -5.41
CA GLY A 55 -6.03 2.31 -5.76
C GLY A 55 -4.53 2.56 -5.58
N THR A 56 -4.10 3.79 -5.24
CA THR A 56 -2.68 4.04 -4.92
C THR A 56 -2.24 3.34 -3.65
N ASP A 57 -3.15 3.05 -2.75
CA ASP A 57 -2.96 2.28 -1.53
C ASP A 57 -2.82 0.76 -1.75
N ALA A 58 -3.01 0.30 -3.01
CA ALA A 58 -2.85 -1.09 -3.42
C ALA A 58 -2.10 -1.19 -4.76
N GLN A 59 -0.78 -0.88 -4.75
CA GLN A 59 0.06 -0.79 -5.94
C GLN A 59 0.83 -2.07 -6.22
N THR A 60 1.08 -2.32 -7.51
CA THR A 60 2.04 -3.32 -7.98
C THR A 60 3.11 -2.64 -8.82
N VAL A 61 4.38 -2.81 -8.45
CA VAL A 61 5.54 -2.24 -9.16
C VAL A 61 6.62 -3.30 -9.34
N CYS A 62 7.54 -3.07 -10.28
CA CYS A 62 8.77 -3.86 -10.35
C CYS A 62 9.79 -3.35 -9.32
N ILE A 63 10.69 -4.23 -8.88
CA ILE A 63 11.83 -3.85 -8.05
C ILE A 63 12.64 -2.73 -8.74
N ASN A 64 13.13 -1.78 -7.97
CA ASN A 64 13.85 -0.59 -8.45
C ASN A 64 13.02 0.36 -9.33
N THR A 65 11.69 0.26 -9.28
CA THR A 65 10.77 1.22 -9.92
C THR A 65 10.08 2.03 -8.83
N PRO A 66 10.04 3.37 -8.90
CA PRO A 66 9.35 4.19 -7.91
C PRO A 66 7.87 3.86 -7.81
N ILE A 67 7.33 3.87 -6.59
CA ILE A 67 5.88 3.82 -6.40
C ILE A 67 5.24 5.17 -6.75
N THR A 68 3.97 5.15 -7.12
CA THR A 68 3.15 6.37 -7.11
C THR A 68 2.96 6.81 -5.66
N ASN A 69 3.17 8.09 -5.37
CA ASN A 69 3.02 8.60 -4.02
C ASN A 69 1.61 8.30 -3.47
N ILE A 70 1.58 7.79 -2.25
CA ILE A 70 0.34 7.54 -1.53
C ILE A 70 0.21 8.63 -0.48
N THR A 71 -0.92 9.32 -0.47
CA THR A 71 -1.16 10.36 0.53
C THR A 71 -2.44 10.08 1.30
N TYR A 72 -2.38 10.37 2.62
CA TYR A 72 -3.53 10.32 3.51
C TYR A 72 -3.63 11.63 4.28
N SER A 73 -4.85 12.06 4.58
CA SER A 73 -5.10 13.09 5.59
C SER A 73 -5.40 12.45 6.94
N THR A 74 -5.01 13.13 8.01
CA THR A 74 -5.29 12.75 9.39
C THR A 74 -6.12 13.82 10.09
N VAL A 75 -6.91 13.44 11.08
CA VAL A 75 -7.69 14.37 11.90
C VAL A 75 -7.42 14.10 13.37
N GLY A 76 -7.06 15.14 14.13
CA GLY A 76 -6.91 15.10 15.59
C GLY A 76 -5.67 14.34 16.08
N ALA A 77 -4.68 14.11 15.22
CA ALA A 77 -3.38 13.55 15.56
C ALA A 77 -2.32 14.65 15.75
N THR A 78 -1.25 14.35 16.47
CA THR A 78 -0.03 15.18 16.55
C THR A 78 1.16 14.51 15.85
N GLY A 79 0.95 13.35 15.22
CA GLY A 79 1.91 12.57 14.48
C GLY A 79 1.33 11.28 13.93
N ALA A 80 2.13 10.56 13.17
CA ALA A 80 1.79 9.20 12.72
C ALA A 80 3.05 8.33 12.64
N THR A 81 2.87 7.02 12.83
CA THR A 81 3.87 6.00 12.54
C THR A 81 3.41 5.15 11.38
N ILE A 82 4.34 4.76 10.53
CA ILE A 82 4.09 3.88 9.40
C ILE A 82 5.01 2.65 9.52
N SER A 83 4.44 1.47 9.43
CA SER A 83 5.14 0.19 9.53
C SER A 83 4.80 -0.72 8.36
N GLY A 84 5.64 -1.73 8.08
CA GLY A 84 5.39 -2.75 7.04
C GLY A 84 5.72 -2.31 5.62
N LEU A 85 6.38 -1.16 5.42
CA LEU A 85 6.83 -0.72 4.10
C LEU A 85 8.03 -1.56 3.61
N PRO A 86 8.17 -1.77 2.28
CA PRO A 86 9.35 -2.41 1.71
C PRO A 86 10.59 -1.51 1.87
N ALA A 87 11.77 -2.13 1.93
CA ALA A 87 13.03 -1.37 1.92
C ALA A 87 13.09 -0.43 0.71
N GLY A 88 13.56 0.80 0.92
CA GLY A 88 13.60 1.86 -0.09
C GLY A 88 12.32 2.69 -0.23
N VAL A 89 11.25 2.33 0.51
CA VAL A 89 10.03 3.12 0.62
C VAL A 89 9.91 3.67 2.04
N THR A 90 9.56 4.93 2.17
CA THR A 90 9.43 5.64 3.45
C THR A 90 8.09 6.35 3.55
N GLY A 91 7.63 6.54 4.77
CA GLY A 91 6.44 7.35 5.07
C GLY A 91 6.83 8.54 5.96
N ASN A 92 6.25 9.68 5.68
CA ASN A 92 6.43 10.92 6.45
C ASN A 92 5.07 11.54 6.77
N TRP A 93 4.95 12.11 7.97
CA TRP A 93 3.77 12.88 8.39
C TRP A 93 4.16 14.34 8.62
N VAL A 94 3.48 15.25 7.96
CA VAL A 94 3.66 16.71 8.12
C VAL A 94 2.31 17.41 7.98
N ALA A 95 1.97 18.26 8.92
CA ALA A 95 0.76 19.11 8.86
C ALA A 95 -0.49 18.33 8.46
N ASP A 96 -0.80 17.27 9.22
CA ASP A 96 -1.95 16.39 9.04
C ASP A 96 -1.98 15.60 7.72
N VAL A 97 -0.88 15.58 6.97
CA VAL A 97 -0.72 14.78 5.75
C VAL A 97 0.37 13.74 5.93
N ILE A 98 0.04 12.49 5.61
CA ILE A 98 1.00 11.40 5.48
C ILE A 98 1.32 11.25 3.99
N THR A 99 2.60 11.16 3.66
CA THR A 99 3.08 10.84 2.31
C THR A 99 3.96 9.59 2.37
N ILE A 100 3.61 8.55 1.64
CA ILE A 100 4.42 7.34 1.44
C ILE A 100 4.99 7.41 0.03
N SER A 101 6.30 7.30 -0.10
CA SER A 101 7.01 7.43 -1.38
C SER A 101 8.33 6.67 -1.35
N GLY A 102 8.91 6.46 -2.52
CA GLY A 102 10.22 5.83 -2.65
C GLY A 102 10.27 4.76 -3.73
N THR A 103 11.37 4.01 -3.72
CA THR A 103 11.67 2.98 -4.71
C THR A 103 11.99 1.68 -3.99
N PRO A 104 11.14 0.65 -4.06
CA PRO A 104 11.40 -0.61 -3.38
C PRO A 104 12.65 -1.30 -3.93
N THR A 105 13.53 -1.75 -3.02
CA THR A 105 14.80 -2.40 -3.36
C THR A 105 14.83 -3.90 -3.07
N THR A 106 13.70 -4.47 -2.64
CA THR A 106 13.56 -5.89 -2.32
C THR A 106 12.21 -6.44 -2.75
N THR A 107 12.20 -7.70 -3.16
CA THR A 107 10.97 -8.50 -3.38
C THR A 107 10.70 -9.46 -2.22
N VAL A 108 11.66 -9.63 -1.32
CA VAL A 108 11.56 -10.57 -0.19
C VAL A 108 10.54 -10.02 0.82
N GLY A 109 9.47 -10.75 1.03
CA GLY A 109 8.33 -10.35 1.85
C GLY A 109 7.17 -9.73 1.06
N SER A 110 7.28 -9.60 -0.27
CA SER A 110 6.18 -9.13 -1.12
C SER A 110 5.02 -10.16 -1.15
N PRO A 111 3.75 -9.71 -1.09
CA PRO A 111 3.28 -8.33 -0.97
C PRO A 111 3.50 -7.74 0.43
N PHE A 112 3.89 -6.46 0.50
CA PHE A 112 4.09 -5.74 1.75
C PHE A 112 2.79 -5.07 2.19
N SER A 113 2.24 -5.51 3.31
CA SER A 113 1.11 -4.84 3.95
C SER A 113 1.64 -3.80 4.92
N TYR A 114 1.32 -2.54 4.70
CA TYR A 114 1.69 -1.46 5.61
C TYR A 114 0.51 -1.02 6.47
N THR A 115 0.85 -0.50 7.64
CA THR A 115 -0.12 0.08 8.57
C THR A 115 0.35 1.48 8.97
N ILE A 116 -0.56 2.43 8.85
CA ILE A 116 -0.46 3.77 9.38
C ILE A 116 -1.17 3.79 10.74
N THR A 117 -0.56 4.37 11.75
CA THR A 117 -1.18 4.56 13.07
C THR A 117 -0.99 6.01 13.50
N GLN A 118 -2.09 6.71 13.79
CA GLN A 118 -2.06 8.05 14.37
C GLN A 118 -1.47 8.02 15.77
N VAL A 119 -0.62 8.99 16.07
CA VAL A 119 0.06 9.15 17.36
C VAL A 119 -0.30 10.50 17.97
N GLY A 120 -0.55 10.48 19.27
CA GLY A 120 -0.89 11.68 20.03
C GLY A 120 -2.23 12.32 19.62
N GLY A 121 -2.58 13.42 20.30
CA GLY A 121 -3.86 14.09 20.07
C GLY A 121 -5.05 13.28 20.56
N THR A 122 -6.24 13.72 20.17
CA THR A 122 -7.53 13.08 20.56
C THR A 122 -7.81 11.79 19.80
N CYS A 123 -7.11 11.54 18.67
CA CYS A 123 -7.36 10.43 17.74
C CYS A 123 -6.20 9.41 17.69
N ALA A 124 -5.37 9.37 18.72
CA ALA A 124 -4.29 8.37 18.83
C ALA A 124 -4.84 6.94 18.69
N GLY A 125 -4.11 6.09 17.93
CA GLY A 125 -4.49 4.70 17.68
C GLY A 125 -5.43 4.47 16.48
N THR A 126 -5.92 5.53 15.82
CA THR A 126 -6.67 5.37 14.56
C THR A 126 -5.74 4.90 13.46
N THR A 127 -6.14 3.90 12.69
CA THR A 127 -5.29 3.24 11.70
C THR A 127 -5.87 3.27 10.29
N ALA A 128 -4.98 3.17 9.30
CA ALA A 128 -5.28 2.79 7.92
C ALA A 128 -4.23 1.80 7.42
N THR A 129 -4.58 0.99 6.44
CA THR A 129 -3.70 -0.03 5.87
C THR A 129 -3.69 0.05 4.35
N GLY A 130 -2.63 -0.48 3.74
CA GLY A 130 -2.55 -0.67 2.30
C GLY A 130 -1.53 -1.73 1.94
N THR A 131 -1.31 -1.94 0.64
CA THR A 131 -0.43 -3.01 0.15
C THR A 131 0.45 -2.52 -0.99
N ILE A 132 1.72 -2.85 -0.96
CA ILE A 132 2.67 -2.64 -2.07
C ILE A 132 3.18 -4.01 -2.49
N THR A 133 2.82 -4.44 -3.71
CA THR A 133 3.34 -5.67 -4.31
C THR A 133 4.57 -5.31 -5.14
N VAL A 134 5.70 -5.94 -4.84
CA VAL A 134 6.96 -5.73 -5.56
C VAL A 134 7.31 -7.01 -6.31
N ASN A 135 7.32 -6.93 -7.63
CA ASN A 135 7.67 -8.03 -8.52
C ASN A 135 9.14 -7.96 -8.92
N PRO A 136 9.82 -9.11 -9.13
CA PRO A 136 11.14 -9.11 -9.72
C PRO A 136 11.11 -8.61 -11.17
N ASN A 137 12.24 -8.08 -11.65
CA ASN A 137 12.39 -7.76 -13.07
C ASN A 137 12.42 -9.05 -13.89
N ASN A 138 11.84 -9.02 -15.09
CA ASN A 138 11.96 -10.12 -16.02
C ASN A 138 13.39 -10.25 -16.50
N THR A 139 13.91 -11.47 -16.49
CA THR A 139 15.19 -11.82 -17.09
C THR A 139 15.04 -12.99 -18.04
N ILE A 140 15.87 -13.05 -19.07
CA ILE A 140 16.03 -14.18 -19.97
C ILE A 140 17.52 -14.45 -20.17
N THR A 141 17.95 -15.67 -19.95
CA THR A 141 19.38 -16.08 -20.04
C THR A 141 19.50 -17.39 -20.80
N LEU A 142 20.34 -17.42 -21.84
CA LEU A 142 20.60 -18.63 -22.59
C LEU A 142 21.20 -19.72 -21.68
N THR A 143 20.65 -20.92 -21.74
CA THR A 143 21.10 -22.09 -20.96
C THR A 143 21.59 -23.25 -21.84
N SER A 144 21.24 -23.26 -23.15
CA SER A 144 21.87 -24.15 -24.12
C SER A 144 23.25 -23.62 -24.53
N ALA A 145 23.99 -24.44 -25.25
CA ALA A 145 25.34 -24.03 -25.78
C ALA A 145 25.20 -22.77 -26.66
N PRO A 146 26.14 -21.81 -26.60
CA PRO A 146 26.04 -20.57 -27.38
C PRO A 146 25.84 -20.78 -28.89
N ALA A 147 26.41 -21.83 -29.46
CA ALA A 147 26.23 -22.17 -30.88
C ALA A 147 24.77 -22.51 -31.27
N THR A 148 23.91 -22.82 -30.32
CA THR A 148 22.49 -23.16 -30.61
C THR A 148 21.70 -21.94 -31.08
N THR A 149 22.12 -20.72 -30.79
CA THR A 149 21.43 -19.50 -31.23
C THR A 149 21.69 -19.11 -32.67
N SER A 150 22.65 -19.77 -33.32
CA SER A 150 23.00 -19.56 -34.75
C SER A 150 23.26 -20.90 -35.40
N GLN A 151 22.20 -21.55 -35.89
CA GLN A 151 22.28 -22.88 -36.48
C GLN A 151 22.01 -22.82 -37.98
N ALA A 152 22.77 -23.62 -38.75
CA ALA A 152 22.48 -23.92 -40.15
C ALA A 152 22.11 -25.40 -40.27
N VAL A 153 20.91 -25.69 -40.70
CA VAL A 153 20.37 -27.06 -40.84
C VAL A 153 19.79 -27.25 -42.25
N CYS A 154 19.80 -28.47 -42.75
CA CYS A 154 19.06 -28.78 -43.97
C CYS A 154 17.55 -28.85 -43.70
N VAL A 155 16.76 -28.63 -44.75
CA VAL A 155 15.29 -28.85 -44.70
C VAL A 155 15.01 -30.28 -44.23
N ASN A 156 14.01 -30.45 -43.38
CA ASN A 156 13.64 -31.70 -42.71
C ASN A 156 14.75 -32.28 -41.76
N SER A 157 15.71 -31.48 -41.36
CA SER A 157 16.65 -31.83 -40.28
C SER A 157 16.30 -31.05 -39.02
N GLY A 158 16.26 -31.75 -37.87
CA GLY A 158 15.89 -31.11 -36.58
C GLY A 158 16.97 -30.12 -36.13
N ILE A 159 16.55 -29.00 -35.56
CA ILE A 159 17.46 -28.08 -34.89
C ILE A 159 17.88 -28.64 -33.53
N THR A 160 19.09 -28.28 -33.08
CA THR A 160 19.50 -28.48 -31.69
C THR A 160 18.63 -27.57 -30.85
N THR A 161 17.99 -28.12 -29.82
CA THR A 161 17.08 -27.35 -28.92
C THR A 161 17.80 -26.15 -28.32
N ILE A 162 17.14 -24.98 -28.41
CA ILE A 162 17.62 -23.75 -27.79
C ILE A 162 16.84 -23.59 -26.48
N THR A 163 17.54 -23.39 -25.39
CA THR A 163 16.89 -23.19 -24.09
C THR A 163 17.35 -21.90 -23.43
N TYR A 164 16.38 -21.21 -22.80
CA TYR A 164 16.63 -20.06 -21.95
C TYR A 164 15.97 -20.26 -20.60
N ALA A 165 16.65 -19.86 -19.53
CA ALA A 165 16.03 -19.66 -18.23
C ALA A 165 15.42 -18.26 -18.15
N THR A 166 14.26 -18.14 -17.51
CA THR A 166 13.57 -16.86 -17.29
C THR A 166 13.26 -16.66 -15.81
N THR A 167 13.17 -15.42 -15.38
CA THR A 167 12.65 -15.06 -14.04
C THR A 167 11.64 -13.93 -14.16
N GLY A 168 10.68 -13.88 -13.25
CA GLY A 168 9.68 -12.81 -13.18
C GLY A 168 8.59 -12.86 -14.25
N ALA A 169 8.77 -13.62 -15.33
CA ALA A 169 7.82 -13.74 -16.41
C ALA A 169 6.63 -14.67 -16.03
N THR A 170 5.46 -14.38 -16.56
CA THR A 170 4.26 -15.23 -16.48
C THR A 170 3.93 -15.91 -17.79
N GLY A 171 4.75 -15.71 -18.84
CA GLY A 171 4.59 -16.30 -20.16
C GLY A 171 5.65 -15.81 -21.14
N ALA A 172 5.66 -16.38 -22.36
CA ALA A 172 6.48 -15.94 -23.46
C ALA A 172 5.72 -16.03 -24.79
N THR A 173 6.05 -15.15 -25.72
CA THR A 173 5.57 -15.21 -27.10
C THR A 173 6.74 -15.44 -28.05
N PHE A 174 6.48 -16.10 -29.17
CA PHE A 174 7.48 -16.46 -30.15
C PHE A 174 7.09 -15.90 -31.52
N SER A 175 8.03 -15.32 -32.23
CA SER A 175 7.83 -14.78 -33.58
C SER A 175 9.05 -15.04 -34.43
N GLY A 176 8.88 -15.12 -35.77
CA GLY A 176 9.96 -15.30 -36.72
C GLY A 176 10.57 -16.69 -36.76
N LEU A 177 9.94 -17.68 -36.12
CA LEU A 177 10.40 -19.08 -36.23
C LEU A 177 10.02 -19.63 -37.60
N PRO A 178 10.90 -20.48 -38.23
CA PRO A 178 10.56 -21.14 -39.47
C PRO A 178 9.44 -22.18 -39.27
N SER A 179 8.73 -22.50 -40.36
CA SER A 179 7.71 -23.56 -40.34
C SER A 179 8.31 -24.87 -39.83
N GLY A 180 7.59 -25.61 -38.99
CA GLY A 180 8.07 -26.81 -38.31
C GLY A 180 8.90 -26.61 -37.06
N VAL A 181 9.25 -25.36 -36.72
CA VAL A 181 9.92 -25.00 -35.44
C VAL A 181 8.94 -24.28 -34.54
N SER A 182 8.91 -24.64 -33.29
CA SER A 182 8.03 -24.04 -32.27
C SER A 182 8.78 -23.66 -31.01
N GLY A 183 8.21 -22.68 -30.29
CA GLY A 183 8.66 -22.30 -28.97
C GLY A 183 7.62 -22.68 -27.91
N ASN A 184 8.09 -23.07 -26.75
CA ASN A 184 7.29 -23.33 -25.56
C ASN A 184 7.95 -22.66 -24.34
N TRP A 185 7.12 -22.16 -23.42
CA TRP A 185 7.55 -21.66 -22.11
C TRP A 185 6.79 -22.42 -21.03
N ALA A 186 7.52 -23.04 -20.13
CA ALA A 186 6.96 -23.71 -18.96
C ALA A 186 7.98 -23.75 -17.83
N GLY A 187 7.55 -23.54 -16.58
CA GLY A 187 8.41 -23.64 -15.40
C GLY A 187 9.61 -22.71 -15.45
N ASN A 188 9.46 -21.49 -15.96
CA ASN A 188 10.52 -20.51 -16.15
C ASN A 188 11.60 -20.92 -17.17
N VAL A 189 11.29 -21.86 -18.06
CA VAL A 189 12.19 -22.27 -19.14
C VAL A 189 11.51 -22.06 -20.49
N VAL A 190 12.20 -21.39 -21.38
CA VAL A 190 11.90 -21.34 -22.82
C VAL A 190 12.60 -22.49 -23.51
N ASN A 191 11.87 -23.23 -24.33
CA ASN A 191 12.43 -24.23 -25.25
C ASN A 191 12.01 -23.88 -26.68
N ILE A 192 12.96 -23.82 -27.60
CA ILE A 192 12.72 -23.71 -29.04
C ILE A 192 13.26 -24.95 -29.70
N SER A 193 12.41 -25.70 -30.40
CA SER A 193 12.77 -26.98 -31.04
C SER A 193 11.87 -27.24 -32.24
N GLY A 194 12.26 -28.19 -33.04
CA GLY A 194 11.49 -28.65 -34.18
C GLY A 194 12.35 -28.96 -35.38
N THR A 195 11.71 -29.23 -36.51
CA THR A 195 12.28 -29.58 -37.77
C THR A 195 11.76 -28.64 -38.84
N PRO A 196 12.61 -27.72 -39.37
CA PRO A 196 12.19 -26.81 -40.43
C PRO A 196 11.80 -27.57 -41.69
N ASN A 197 10.66 -27.22 -42.28
CA ASN A 197 10.11 -27.79 -43.50
C ASN A 197 9.85 -26.74 -44.58
#